data_d3d20125f3d5880d3b8f2380270f7128
#
_entry.id   d3d20125f3d5880d3b8f2380270f7128
#
_cell.length_a   1.000
_cell.length_b   1.000
_cell.length_c   1.000
_cell.angle_alpha   90.00
_cell.angle_beta   90.00
_cell.angle_gamma   90.00
#
_symmetry.space_group_name_H-M   'P 1'
#
loop_
_entity.id
_entity.type
_entity.pdbx_description
1 polymer ?
#
loop_
_entity_poly.entity_id
_entity_poly.type
_entity_poly.pdbx_seq_one_letter_code
_entity_poly.pdbx_strand_id
1 'polypeptide(L)'
;MTDYSNKEVILSVRDLKISFKTDEGLVNAVRGVSFDLYKGETLCIVGESGSGKSVTSKTIMGILPASAVIEDGQVMFEGEDLTKIDESEFHRIRGHKIGMIFQDPLSSLNPIMKVGKQITEAMLVNHNRLNRMYDNLISKEEASFKNNKVRRDSRIAQAESKIEESDEEHAEKLNALTRKEKDLAFEIDETKDPKVKADLKNQYTALVKENKEASALIKADMKKTHHELSLLAKKEKKAAKAEYRKDKPILKKELAISKKNANKELAKYKALKKAEYQKKLADLNKEEKDLNKQYSDSLALLKRNISTAASKTLAKKAYDDKCQEFENKKKEFADKKEQAGIDYQKCFTITKKEAKEAALNVMKEVGIPQPEIRFKQYPFEFSGGMRQRIVIAIALTANPEVLICDEPTTALDVTIQAQILELINKLKRERNMSIIFITHDLGVVANMADRVAVMYAGKIVEVGTANEIFYDPRHPYTWALLSSIPDIDSHEKLEAIPGTPPYLLNPPKGDAFAARNKYALAVDFKEEPPFFKITDTHYAATWLLDGRAPKTEKPRIVSQRIKASLERAGIKNESELEGK
;
A
#
# COMPACT_ATOMS: atom_id res chain seq x y z
N MET A 1 23.02 -11.18 2.07
CA MET A 1 21.58 -11.52 1.98
C MET A 1 20.83 -10.89 3.14
N THR A 2 19.83 -10.10 2.87
CA THR A 2 18.93 -9.63 3.92
C THR A 2 18.05 -10.82 4.29
N ASP A 3 18.24 -11.38 5.48
CA ASP A 3 17.42 -12.47 5.99
C ASP A 3 15.99 -11.97 6.24
N TYR A 4 15.04 -12.38 5.41
CA TYR A 4 13.63 -12.03 5.51
C TYR A 4 12.86 -12.90 6.51
N SER A 5 13.43 -14.01 6.99
CA SER A 5 12.76 -14.93 7.92
C SER A 5 12.46 -14.30 9.29
N ASN A 6 13.23 -13.26 9.67
CA ASN A 6 13.10 -12.55 10.94
C ASN A 6 12.52 -11.14 10.80
N LYS A 7 12.11 -10.71 9.59
CA LYS A 7 11.54 -9.36 9.39
C LYS A 7 10.07 -9.31 9.77
N GLU A 8 9.69 -8.24 10.47
CA GLU A 8 8.30 -7.95 10.81
C GLU A 8 7.49 -7.62 9.55
N VAL A 9 6.41 -8.37 9.30
CA VAL A 9 5.45 -8.08 8.23
C VAL A 9 4.53 -6.96 8.70
N ILE A 10 4.53 -5.83 8.00
CA ILE A 10 3.68 -4.67 8.31
C ILE A 10 2.33 -4.73 7.55
N LEU A 11 2.34 -5.24 6.31
CA LEU A 11 1.15 -5.41 5.50
C LEU A 11 1.24 -6.75 4.74
N SER A 12 0.13 -7.48 4.70
CA SER A 12 0.04 -8.78 4.03
C SER A 12 -1.20 -8.85 3.15
N VAL A 13 -1.01 -9.15 1.88
CA VAL A 13 -2.09 -9.40 0.91
C VAL A 13 -2.11 -10.89 0.62
N ARG A 14 -3.29 -11.51 0.64
CA ARG A 14 -3.48 -12.94 0.41
C ARG A 14 -4.66 -13.17 -0.54
N ASP A 15 -4.36 -13.87 -1.63
CA ASP A 15 -5.32 -14.34 -2.65
C ASP A 15 -6.36 -13.30 -3.07
N LEU A 16 -5.92 -12.06 -3.25
CA LEU A 16 -6.80 -10.93 -3.53
C LEU A 16 -7.38 -11.04 -4.94
N LYS A 17 -8.71 -11.10 -5.05
CA LYS A 17 -9.46 -11.15 -6.31
C LYS A 17 -10.41 -9.97 -6.40
N ILE A 18 -10.31 -9.22 -7.51
CA ILE A 18 -11.11 -8.00 -7.71
C ILE A 18 -11.60 -7.95 -9.14
N SER A 19 -12.90 -7.75 -9.29
CA SER A 19 -13.56 -7.58 -10.58
C SER A 19 -14.31 -6.26 -10.67
N PHE A 20 -14.47 -5.76 -11.88
CA PHE A 20 -15.27 -4.59 -12.18
C PHE A 20 -16.53 -4.99 -12.93
N LYS A 21 -17.67 -4.50 -12.47
CA LYS A 21 -18.93 -4.62 -13.19
C LYS A 21 -18.94 -3.65 -14.36
N THR A 22 -19.06 -4.19 -15.57
CA THR A 22 -19.21 -3.43 -16.82
C THR A 22 -20.49 -3.87 -17.53
N ASP A 23 -20.90 -3.15 -18.55
CA ASP A 23 -22.08 -3.51 -19.38
C ASP A 23 -21.86 -4.84 -20.11
N GLU A 24 -20.63 -5.23 -20.39
CA GLU A 24 -20.25 -6.47 -21.06
C GLU A 24 -20.08 -7.67 -20.10
N GLY A 25 -20.02 -7.43 -18.78
CA GLY A 25 -19.82 -8.45 -17.76
C GLY A 25 -18.79 -8.08 -16.69
N LEU A 26 -18.24 -9.09 -16.01
CA LEU A 26 -17.23 -8.91 -14.96
C LEU A 26 -15.83 -8.95 -15.56
N VAL A 27 -15.08 -7.88 -15.41
CA VAL A 27 -13.66 -7.79 -15.80
C VAL A 27 -12.78 -8.11 -14.60
N ASN A 28 -12.05 -9.22 -14.65
CA ASN A 28 -11.22 -9.75 -13.55
C ASN A 28 -9.88 -9.01 -13.46
N ALA A 29 -9.85 -7.84 -12.84
CA ALA A 29 -8.68 -6.98 -12.81
C ALA A 29 -7.53 -7.49 -11.91
N VAL A 30 -7.86 -8.22 -10.83
CA VAL A 30 -6.91 -8.87 -9.92
C VAL A 30 -7.38 -10.30 -9.69
N ARG A 31 -6.49 -11.27 -9.86
CA ARG A 31 -6.81 -12.69 -10.01
C ARG A 31 -6.04 -13.58 -9.03
N GLY A 32 -6.05 -13.25 -7.73
CA GLY A 32 -5.36 -14.02 -6.71
C GLY A 32 -3.94 -13.52 -6.43
N VAL A 33 -3.82 -12.23 -6.11
CA VAL A 33 -2.53 -11.60 -5.77
C VAL A 33 -2.20 -11.81 -4.31
N SER A 34 -0.96 -12.28 -4.04
CA SER A 34 -0.45 -12.49 -2.68
C SER A 34 0.98 -11.93 -2.55
N PHE A 35 1.22 -11.11 -1.54
CA PHE A 35 2.55 -10.61 -1.17
C PHE A 35 2.59 -10.08 0.26
N ASP A 36 3.78 -9.98 0.82
CA ASP A 36 4.07 -9.33 2.09
C ASP A 36 4.92 -8.08 1.88
N LEU A 37 4.63 -7.04 2.64
CA LEU A 37 5.49 -5.88 2.81
C LEU A 37 6.13 -5.94 4.19
N TYR A 38 7.45 -5.93 4.24
CA TYR A 38 8.20 -5.93 5.48
C TYR A 38 8.49 -4.51 5.95
N LYS A 39 8.69 -4.36 7.24
CA LYS A 39 8.99 -3.06 7.87
C LYS A 39 10.31 -2.48 7.34
N GLY A 40 10.25 -1.23 6.90
CA GLY A 40 11.40 -0.51 6.32
C GLY A 40 11.80 -0.96 4.92
N GLU A 41 11.01 -1.83 4.27
CA GLU A 41 11.23 -2.32 2.90
C GLU A 41 10.63 -1.39 1.86
N THR A 42 11.21 -1.40 0.66
CA THR A 42 10.56 -0.96 -0.58
C THR A 42 10.24 -2.18 -1.43
N LEU A 43 8.96 -2.53 -1.53
CA LEU A 43 8.45 -3.50 -2.48
C LEU A 43 8.02 -2.78 -3.76
N CYS A 44 8.68 -3.06 -4.87
CA CYS A 44 8.28 -2.56 -6.18
C CYS A 44 7.32 -3.53 -6.86
N ILE A 45 6.18 -3.05 -7.34
CA ILE A 45 5.23 -3.83 -8.15
C ILE A 45 5.32 -3.30 -9.58
N VAL A 46 5.76 -4.16 -10.51
CA VAL A 46 6.03 -3.78 -11.89
C VAL A 46 5.21 -4.58 -12.88
N GLY A 47 4.93 -4.01 -14.05
CA GLY A 47 4.20 -4.68 -15.13
C GLY A 47 3.57 -3.68 -16.10
N GLU A 48 3.03 -4.17 -17.21
CA GLU A 48 2.34 -3.35 -18.21
C GLU A 48 1.10 -2.64 -17.65
N SER A 49 0.64 -1.59 -18.34
CA SER A 49 -0.63 -0.94 -18.02
C SER A 49 -1.79 -1.95 -18.06
N GLY A 50 -2.74 -1.85 -17.14
CA GLY A 50 -3.84 -2.80 -17.04
C GLY A 50 -3.53 -4.11 -16.32
N SER A 51 -2.29 -4.34 -15.82
CA SER A 51 -1.94 -5.58 -15.09
C SER A 51 -2.54 -5.67 -13.66
N GLY A 52 -3.29 -4.68 -13.17
CA GLY A 52 -3.97 -4.69 -11.87
C GLY A 52 -3.22 -3.98 -10.72
N LYS A 53 -2.03 -3.42 -10.96
CA LYS A 53 -1.17 -2.77 -9.94
C LYS A 53 -1.90 -1.68 -9.13
N SER A 54 -2.44 -0.67 -9.82
CA SER A 54 -3.16 0.44 -9.19
C SER A 54 -4.49 0.01 -8.56
N VAL A 55 -5.11 -1.07 -9.06
CA VAL A 55 -6.31 -1.64 -8.45
C VAL A 55 -5.95 -2.26 -7.10
N THR A 56 -4.86 -3.01 -7.02
CA THR A 56 -4.35 -3.60 -5.78
C THR A 56 -4.02 -2.51 -4.75
N SER A 57 -3.33 -1.45 -5.13
CA SER A 57 -2.99 -0.34 -4.22
C SER A 57 -4.22 0.43 -3.72
N LYS A 58 -5.19 0.69 -4.61
CA LYS A 58 -6.46 1.35 -4.25
C LYS A 58 -7.29 0.48 -3.31
N THR A 59 -7.19 -0.86 -3.41
CA THR A 59 -7.86 -1.78 -2.47
C THR A 59 -7.28 -1.66 -1.08
N ILE A 60 -5.95 -1.61 -0.94
CA ILE A 60 -5.29 -1.38 0.36
C ILE A 60 -5.78 -0.09 1.00
N MET A 61 -6.01 0.95 0.19
CA MET A 61 -6.53 2.23 0.66
C MET A 61 -8.06 2.27 0.83
N GLY A 62 -8.80 1.24 0.40
CA GLY A 62 -10.27 1.23 0.43
C GLY A 62 -10.92 2.32 -0.43
N ILE A 63 -10.29 2.70 -1.55
CA ILE A 63 -10.76 3.76 -2.46
C ILE A 63 -11.13 3.22 -3.84
N LEU A 64 -11.62 1.98 -3.88
CA LEU A 64 -12.14 1.41 -5.11
C LEU A 64 -13.43 2.12 -5.55
N PRO A 65 -13.67 2.26 -6.87
CA PRO A 65 -14.93 2.80 -7.37
C PRO A 65 -16.10 1.84 -7.07
N ALA A 66 -17.32 2.36 -7.08
CA ALA A 66 -18.52 1.58 -6.76
C ALA A 66 -18.78 0.38 -7.70
N SER A 67 -18.21 0.39 -8.92
CA SER A 67 -18.27 -0.73 -9.86
C SER A 67 -17.35 -1.90 -9.50
N ALA A 68 -16.40 -1.69 -8.59
CA ALA A 68 -15.47 -2.75 -8.16
C ALA A 68 -16.11 -3.67 -7.12
N VAL A 69 -15.81 -4.94 -7.25
CA VAL A 69 -16.21 -6.01 -6.32
C VAL A 69 -14.95 -6.72 -5.86
N ILE A 70 -14.75 -6.81 -4.56
CA ILE A 70 -13.76 -7.72 -3.96
C ILE A 70 -14.43 -9.08 -3.88
N GLU A 71 -14.02 -10.02 -4.73
CA GLU A 71 -14.60 -11.35 -4.81
C GLU A 71 -14.07 -12.24 -3.69
N ASP A 72 -12.76 -12.17 -3.45
CA ASP A 72 -12.08 -13.00 -2.47
C ASP A 72 -10.79 -12.35 -1.98
N GLY A 73 -10.16 -12.95 -0.97
CA GLY A 73 -8.89 -12.54 -0.42
C GLY A 73 -8.99 -11.57 0.75
N GLN A 74 -7.83 -11.22 1.27
CA GLN A 74 -7.71 -10.35 2.45
C GLN A 74 -6.49 -9.46 2.36
N VAL A 75 -6.59 -8.29 3.00
CA VAL A 75 -5.50 -7.33 3.18
C VAL A 75 -5.31 -7.10 4.67
N MET A 76 -4.30 -7.73 5.25
CA MET A 76 -4.00 -7.63 6.67
C MET A 76 -3.03 -6.50 6.94
N PHE A 77 -3.40 -5.57 7.80
CA PHE A 77 -2.55 -4.49 8.30
C PHE A 77 -2.72 -4.36 9.81
N GLU A 78 -1.63 -4.43 10.58
CA GLU A 78 -1.66 -4.42 12.06
C GLU A 78 -2.65 -5.42 12.68
N GLY A 79 -2.85 -6.58 12.02
CA GLY A 79 -3.77 -7.63 12.48
C GLY A 79 -5.25 -7.36 12.16
N GLU A 80 -5.58 -6.33 11.38
CA GLU A 80 -6.93 -6.00 10.92
C GLU A 80 -7.07 -6.23 9.40
N ASP A 81 -8.17 -6.86 8.97
CA ASP A 81 -8.43 -7.10 7.54
C ASP A 81 -9.11 -5.87 6.92
N LEU A 82 -8.35 -5.12 6.13
CA LEU A 82 -8.81 -3.89 5.49
C LEU A 82 -9.94 -4.10 4.48
N THR A 83 -10.12 -5.31 3.96
CA THR A 83 -11.23 -5.62 3.02
C THR A 83 -12.59 -5.66 3.71
N LYS A 84 -12.62 -5.70 5.04
CA LYS A 84 -13.83 -5.89 5.87
C LYS A 84 -14.13 -4.75 6.83
N ILE A 85 -13.31 -3.69 6.83
CA ILE A 85 -13.55 -2.52 7.66
C ILE A 85 -14.49 -1.52 6.97
N ASP A 86 -15.25 -0.79 7.77
CA ASP A 86 -16.16 0.24 7.28
C ASP A 86 -15.41 1.52 6.87
N GLU A 87 -16.02 2.35 6.02
CA GLU A 87 -15.46 3.63 5.60
C GLU A 87 -15.08 4.53 6.79
N SER A 88 -15.89 4.52 7.85
CA SER A 88 -15.61 5.27 9.09
C SER A 88 -14.33 4.79 9.81
N GLU A 89 -13.94 3.54 9.62
CA GLU A 89 -12.72 2.97 10.21
C GLU A 89 -11.49 3.28 9.35
N PHE A 90 -11.66 3.39 8.03
CA PHE A 90 -10.59 3.82 7.13
C PHE A 90 -10.03 5.22 7.46
N HIS A 91 -10.81 6.10 8.10
CA HIS A 91 -10.31 7.40 8.55
C HIS A 91 -9.14 7.30 9.55
N ARG A 92 -9.01 6.20 10.29
CA ARG A 92 -7.88 5.95 11.20
C ARG A 92 -6.62 5.52 10.46
N ILE A 93 -6.78 4.93 9.29
CA ILE A 93 -5.71 4.32 8.49
C ILE A 93 -5.23 5.31 7.42
N ARG A 94 -6.16 5.87 6.64
CA ARG A 94 -5.82 6.81 5.56
C ARG A 94 -5.17 8.08 6.10
N GLY A 95 -4.00 8.39 5.55
CA GLY A 95 -3.24 9.57 5.92
C GLY A 95 -2.53 9.46 7.28
N HIS A 96 -2.93 8.56 8.18
CA HIS A 96 -2.28 8.37 9.49
C HIS A 96 -1.27 7.23 9.49
N LYS A 97 -1.71 6.06 9.01
CA LYS A 97 -0.92 4.84 8.97
C LYS A 97 -0.40 4.57 7.57
N ILE A 98 -1.26 4.74 6.58
CA ILE A 98 -0.95 4.53 5.17
C ILE A 98 -1.18 5.84 4.42
N GLY A 99 -0.11 6.38 3.81
CA GLY A 99 -0.17 7.50 2.89
C GLY A 99 -0.16 7.02 1.44
N MET A 100 -0.71 7.80 0.51
CA MET A 100 -0.68 7.47 -0.91
C MET A 100 -0.32 8.69 -1.76
N ILE A 101 0.57 8.47 -2.72
CA ILE A 101 0.90 9.39 -3.80
C ILE A 101 0.27 8.83 -5.07
N PHE A 102 -0.65 9.58 -5.66
CA PHE A 102 -1.37 9.19 -6.87
C PHE A 102 -0.57 9.49 -8.14
N GLN A 103 -0.92 8.80 -9.21
CA GLN A 103 -0.26 8.84 -10.51
C GLN A 103 -0.19 10.25 -11.12
N ASP A 104 -1.26 11.05 -11.02
CA ASP A 104 -1.33 12.40 -11.58
C ASP A 104 -1.38 13.47 -10.48
N PRO A 105 -0.33 14.29 -10.35
CA PRO A 105 -0.30 15.38 -9.38
C PRO A 105 -1.30 16.50 -9.70
N LEU A 106 -1.72 16.65 -10.97
CA LEU A 106 -2.70 17.67 -11.35
C LEU A 106 -4.11 17.34 -10.86
N SER A 107 -4.52 16.10 -11.00
CA SER A 107 -5.82 15.63 -10.50
C SER A 107 -5.85 15.50 -8.97
N SER A 108 -4.69 15.35 -8.34
CA SER A 108 -4.57 15.21 -6.88
C SER A 108 -4.65 16.54 -6.12
N LEU A 109 -4.39 17.67 -6.79
CA LEU A 109 -4.41 18.99 -6.18
C LEU A 109 -5.65 19.78 -6.59
N ASN A 110 -6.31 20.43 -5.63
CA ASN A 110 -7.42 21.32 -5.91
C ASN A 110 -6.91 22.63 -6.56
N PRO A 111 -7.22 22.91 -7.85
CA PRO A 111 -6.64 24.04 -8.58
C PRO A 111 -7.08 25.41 -8.05
N ILE A 112 -8.23 25.52 -7.40
CA ILE A 112 -8.78 26.75 -6.85
C ILE A 112 -8.43 26.99 -5.37
N MET A 113 -7.62 26.11 -4.79
CA MET A 113 -7.19 26.22 -3.39
C MET A 113 -5.67 26.42 -3.31
N LYS A 114 -5.24 27.36 -2.47
CA LYS A 114 -3.81 27.62 -2.21
C LYS A 114 -3.12 26.37 -1.66
N VAL A 115 -1.88 26.12 -2.12
CA VAL A 115 -1.09 24.94 -1.75
C VAL A 115 -0.96 24.80 -0.23
N GLY A 116 -0.58 25.87 0.45
CA GLY A 116 -0.43 25.84 1.91
C GLY A 116 -1.73 25.51 2.65
N LYS A 117 -2.90 25.89 2.09
CA LYS A 117 -4.19 25.53 2.68
C LYS A 117 -4.48 24.05 2.52
N GLN A 118 -4.13 23.43 1.38
CA GLN A 118 -4.31 22.01 1.14
C GLN A 118 -3.44 21.16 2.09
N ILE A 119 -2.17 21.56 2.28
CA ILE A 119 -1.25 20.87 3.21
C ILE A 119 -1.76 21.02 4.65
N THR A 120 -2.17 22.22 5.07
CA THR A 120 -2.66 22.43 6.44
C THR A 120 -4.01 21.75 6.69
N GLU A 121 -4.89 21.65 5.69
CA GLU A 121 -6.17 20.95 5.79
C GLU A 121 -5.97 19.46 6.04
N ALA A 122 -5.03 18.81 5.31
CA ALA A 122 -4.67 17.42 5.55
C ALA A 122 -4.21 17.17 7.00
N MET A 123 -3.50 18.14 7.60
CA MET A 123 -3.10 18.07 9.01
C MET A 123 -4.28 18.30 9.97
N LEU A 124 -5.19 19.22 9.64
CA LEU A 124 -6.28 19.63 10.50
C LEU A 124 -7.47 18.65 10.49
N VAL A 125 -7.70 17.93 9.41
CA VAL A 125 -8.72 16.87 9.35
C VAL A 125 -8.51 15.85 10.47
N ASN A 126 -7.26 15.57 10.80
CA ASN A 126 -6.85 14.59 11.80
C ASN A 126 -6.29 15.24 13.09
N HIS A 127 -6.80 16.39 13.48
CA HIS A 127 -6.21 17.27 14.49
C HIS A 127 -6.36 16.83 15.95
N ASN A 128 -7.21 15.85 16.26
CA ASN A 128 -7.51 15.48 17.65
C ASN A 128 -6.47 14.49 18.22
N ARG A 129 -5.46 15.01 18.92
CA ARG A 129 -4.41 14.21 19.57
C ARG A 129 -4.95 13.26 20.65
N LEU A 130 -6.05 13.63 21.31
CA LEU A 130 -6.67 12.78 22.33
C LEU A 130 -7.33 11.55 21.72
N ASN A 131 -7.97 11.69 20.55
CA ASN A 131 -8.54 10.56 19.85
C ASN A 131 -7.45 9.59 19.41
N ARG A 132 -6.33 10.09 18.83
CA ARG A 132 -5.17 9.24 18.52
C ARG A 132 -4.63 8.48 19.73
N MET A 133 -4.46 9.17 20.84
CA MET A 133 -3.99 8.55 22.07
C MET A 133 -4.98 7.47 22.54
N TYR A 134 -6.28 7.74 22.46
CA TYR A 134 -7.32 6.76 22.80
C TYR A 134 -7.25 5.53 21.89
N ASP A 135 -7.22 5.73 20.57
CA ASP A 135 -7.18 4.66 19.57
C ASP A 135 -5.94 3.79 19.75
N ASN A 136 -4.76 4.39 19.98
CA ASN A 136 -3.53 3.65 20.26
C ASN A 136 -3.63 2.80 21.54
N LEU A 137 -4.32 3.31 22.58
CA LEU A 137 -4.47 2.58 23.84
C LEU A 137 -5.41 1.39 23.77
N ILE A 138 -6.31 1.34 22.78
CA ILE A 138 -7.28 0.24 22.62
C ILE A 138 -7.05 -0.62 21.39
N SER A 139 -6.10 -0.25 20.51
CA SER A 139 -5.90 -0.85 19.17
C SER A 139 -5.76 -2.37 19.22
N LYS A 140 -4.97 -2.90 20.15
CA LYS A 140 -4.70 -4.33 20.28
C LYS A 140 -5.96 -5.13 20.64
N GLU A 141 -6.72 -4.70 21.63
CA GLU A 141 -7.95 -5.37 22.08
C GLU A 141 -9.09 -5.19 21.08
N GLU A 142 -9.12 -4.03 20.40
CA GLU A 142 -10.09 -3.79 19.34
C GLU A 142 -9.84 -4.69 18.14
N ALA A 143 -8.57 -4.79 17.68
CA ALA A 143 -8.15 -5.72 16.64
C ALA A 143 -8.48 -7.17 17.02
N SER A 144 -8.14 -7.60 18.24
CA SER A 144 -8.44 -8.96 18.73
C SER A 144 -9.95 -9.26 18.70
N PHE A 145 -10.77 -8.31 19.12
CA PHE A 145 -12.23 -8.47 19.08
C PHE A 145 -12.78 -8.57 17.65
N LYS A 146 -12.29 -7.75 16.72
CA LYS A 146 -12.68 -7.77 15.31
C LYS A 146 -12.20 -9.04 14.62
N ASN A 147 -10.93 -9.41 14.83
CA ASN A 147 -10.32 -10.60 14.23
C ASN A 147 -11.01 -11.90 14.64
N ASN A 148 -11.63 -11.97 15.81
CA ASN A 148 -12.42 -13.14 16.20
C ASN A 148 -13.60 -13.41 15.26
N LYS A 149 -14.26 -12.35 14.76
CA LYS A 149 -15.32 -12.50 13.74
C LYS A 149 -14.72 -12.92 12.40
N VAL A 150 -13.62 -12.26 11.98
CA VAL A 150 -12.93 -12.57 10.73
C VAL A 150 -12.44 -14.02 10.71
N ARG A 151 -11.82 -14.49 11.80
CA ARG A 151 -11.35 -15.88 11.93
C ARG A 151 -12.49 -16.89 11.79
N ARG A 152 -13.65 -16.62 12.39
CA ARG A 152 -14.83 -17.46 12.22
C ARG A 152 -15.28 -17.52 10.75
N ASP A 153 -15.39 -16.34 10.12
CA ASP A 153 -15.93 -16.23 8.76
C ASP A 153 -14.96 -16.83 7.74
N SER A 154 -13.65 -16.62 7.91
CA SER A 154 -12.61 -17.24 7.09
C SER A 154 -12.61 -18.77 7.20
N ARG A 155 -12.74 -19.35 8.41
CA ARG A 155 -12.83 -20.82 8.57
C ARG A 155 -14.07 -21.40 7.93
N ILE A 156 -15.19 -20.67 7.96
CA ILE A 156 -16.43 -21.11 7.29
C ILE A 156 -16.24 -21.07 5.78
N ALA A 157 -15.69 -19.97 5.23
CA ALA A 157 -15.42 -19.81 3.81
C ALA A 157 -14.44 -20.88 3.29
N GLN A 158 -13.34 -21.14 4.00
CA GLN A 158 -12.40 -22.21 3.63
C GLN A 158 -13.02 -23.60 3.61
N ALA A 159 -13.97 -23.86 4.52
CA ALA A 159 -14.67 -25.15 4.54
C ALA A 159 -15.68 -25.27 3.39
N GLU A 160 -16.26 -24.16 2.94
CA GLU A 160 -17.18 -24.09 1.80
C GLU A 160 -16.41 -24.14 0.46
N SER A 161 -15.26 -23.45 0.33
CA SER A 161 -14.38 -23.47 -0.85
C SER A 161 -13.91 -24.88 -1.22
N LYS A 162 -13.58 -25.71 -0.23
CA LYS A 162 -13.19 -27.12 -0.48
C LYS A 162 -14.27 -27.95 -1.16
N ILE A 163 -15.54 -27.61 -0.98
CA ILE A 163 -16.63 -28.28 -1.67
C ILE A 163 -16.66 -27.82 -3.13
N GLU A 164 -16.55 -26.50 -3.35
CA GLU A 164 -16.54 -25.90 -4.68
C GLU A 164 -15.34 -26.39 -5.51
N GLU A 165 -14.14 -26.40 -4.93
CA GLU A 165 -12.93 -26.96 -5.55
C GLU A 165 -13.10 -28.41 -5.98
N SER A 166 -13.68 -29.25 -5.10
CA SER A 166 -13.94 -30.66 -5.42
C SER A 166 -15.00 -30.83 -6.51
N ASP A 167 -16.05 -30.00 -6.49
CA ASP A 167 -17.10 -30.05 -7.51
C ASP A 167 -16.56 -29.57 -8.88
N GLU A 168 -15.67 -28.56 -8.89
CA GLU A 168 -14.97 -28.10 -10.09
C GLU A 168 -14.05 -29.18 -10.66
N GLU A 169 -13.24 -29.86 -9.83
CA GLU A 169 -12.41 -30.97 -10.27
C GLU A 169 -13.21 -32.09 -10.94
N HIS A 170 -14.36 -32.43 -10.36
CA HIS A 170 -15.22 -33.46 -10.96
C HIS A 170 -15.90 -32.98 -12.26
N ALA A 171 -16.26 -31.71 -12.33
CA ALA A 171 -16.79 -31.09 -13.54
C ALA A 171 -15.74 -31.06 -14.67
N GLU A 172 -14.48 -30.77 -14.33
CA GLU A 172 -13.37 -30.82 -15.31
C GLU A 172 -13.14 -32.23 -15.85
N LYS A 173 -13.16 -33.26 -14.98
CA LYS A 173 -13.05 -34.67 -15.41
C LYS A 173 -14.19 -35.03 -16.36
N LEU A 174 -15.43 -34.62 -16.09
CA LEU A 174 -16.59 -34.87 -16.99
C LEU A 174 -16.43 -34.10 -18.31
N ASN A 175 -15.99 -32.87 -18.27
CA ASN A 175 -15.71 -32.05 -19.47
C ASN A 175 -14.62 -32.68 -20.34
N ALA A 176 -13.59 -33.27 -19.73
CA ALA A 176 -12.49 -33.93 -20.45
C ALA A 176 -13.01 -35.14 -21.24
N LEU A 177 -13.95 -35.95 -20.68
CA LEU A 177 -14.58 -37.04 -21.41
C LEU A 177 -15.39 -36.51 -22.60
N THR A 178 -16.17 -35.46 -22.39
CA THR A 178 -16.98 -34.85 -23.47
C THR A 178 -16.12 -34.23 -24.57
N ARG A 179 -14.95 -33.69 -24.24
CA ARG A 179 -14.00 -33.19 -25.25
C ARG A 179 -13.47 -34.29 -26.14
N LYS A 180 -13.05 -35.43 -25.59
CA LYS A 180 -12.58 -36.57 -26.36
C LYS A 180 -13.62 -37.07 -27.38
N GLU A 181 -14.91 -37.10 -26.97
CA GLU A 181 -16.00 -37.43 -27.88
C GLU A 181 -16.16 -36.41 -29.02
N LYS A 182 -16.08 -35.10 -28.69
CA LYS A 182 -16.17 -34.03 -29.69
C LYS A 182 -15.00 -34.01 -30.66
N ASP A 183 -13.79 -34.24 -30.16
CA ASP A 183 -12.59 -34.28 -30.99
C ASP A 183 -12.64 -35.42 -32.00
N LEU A 184 -13.07 -36.61 -31.55
CA LEU A 184 -13.21 -37.77 -32.43
C LEU A 184 -14.39 -37.63 -33.42
N ALA A 185 -15.49 -36.99 -32.99
CA ALA A 185 -16.60 -36.66 -33.87
C ALA A 185 -16.19 -35.69 -34.98
N PHE A 186 -15.39 -34.69 -34.64
CA PHE A 186 -14.82 -33.71 -35.61
C PHE A 186 -13.88 -34.43 -36.62
N GLU A 187 -13.03 -35.31 -36.15
CA GLU A 187 -12.12 -36.10 -37.00
C GLU A 187 -12.90 -37.00 -37.97
N ILE A 188 -14.04 -37.59 -37.55
CA ILE A 188 -14.94 -38.35 -38.42
C ILE A 188 -15.55 -37.48 -39.52
N ASP A 189 -15.92 -36.24 -39.21
CA ASP A 189 -16.54 -35.34 -40.19
C ASP A 189 -15.52 -34.86 -41.24
N GLU A 190 -14.26 -34.61 -40.85
CA GLU A 190 -13.19 -34.20 -41.78
C GLU A 190 -12.66 -35.30 -42.66
N THR A 191 -12.81 -36.58 -42.27
CA THR A 191 -12.25 -37.74 -42.98
C THR A 191 -13.05 -38.07 -44.26
N LYS A 192 -12.36 -38.01 -45.41
CA LYS A 192 -12.95 -38.30 -46.74
C LYS A 192 -12.84 -39.77 -47.17
N ASP A 193 -11.92 -40.52 -46.59
CA ASP A 193 -11.72 -41.95 -46.92
C ASP A 193 -12.79 -42.81 -46.25
N PRO A 194 -13.61 -43.59 -47.01
CA PRO A 194 -14.69 -44.38 -46.47
C PRO A 194 -14.26 -45.51 -45.51
N LYS A 195 -13.08 -46.07 -45.70
CA LYS A 195 -12.56 -47.14 -44.82
C LYS A 195 -12.09 -46.59 -43.50
N VAL A 196 -11.33 -45.51 -43.51
CA VAL A 196 -10.88 -44.81 -42.31
C VAL A 196 -12.05 -44.25 -41.53
N LYS A 197 -13.05 -43.69 -42.23
CA LYS A 197 -14.30 -43.16 -41.60
C LYS A 197 -15.11 -44.23 -40.89
N ALA A 198 -15.15 -45.48 -41.44
CA ALA A 198 -15.83 -46.60 -40.80
C ALA A 198 -15.10 -47.06 -39.52
N ASP A 199 -13.77 -47.06 -39.52
CA ASP A 199 -12.97 -47.44 -38.37
C ASP A 199 -13.09 -46.38 -37.24
N LEU A 200 -12.99 -45.09 -37.57
CA LEU A 200 -13.22 -44.00 -36.64
C LEU A 200 -14.63 -44.00 -36.01
N LYS A 201 -15.68 -44.37 -36.77
CA LYS A 201 -17.03 -44.54 -36.22
C LYS A 201 -17.12 -45.69 -35.20
N ASN A 202 -16.41 -46.80 -35.45
CA ASN A 202 -16.33 -47.89 -34.49
C ASN A 202 -15.63 -47.46 -33.19
N GLN A 203 -14.50 -46.74 -33.33
CA GLN A 203 -13.77 -46.18 -32.21
C GLN A 203 -14.62 -45.16 -31.42
N TYR A 204 -15.39 -44.31 -32.10
CA TYR A 204 -16.33 -43.37 -31.49
C TYR A 204 -17.42 -44.08 -30.67
N THR A 205 -18.00 -45.13 -31.23
CA THR A 205 -19.03 -45.91 -30.55
C THR A 205 -18.50 -46.59 -29.28
N ALA A 206 -17.28 -47.15 -29.37
CA ALA A 206 -16.60 -47.73 -28.21
C ALA A 206 -16.29 -46.68 -27.15
N LEU A 207 -15.72 -45.50 -27.56
CA LEU A 207 -15.42 -44.39 -26.68
C LEU A 207 -16.66 -43.83 -25.96
N VAL A 208 -17.77 -43.66 -26.65
CA VAL A 208 -19.05 -43.21 -26.06
C VAL A 208 -19.55 -44.18 -24.98
N LYS A 209 -19.41 -45.50 -25.22
CA LYS A 209 -19.77 -46.48 -24.22
C LYS A 209 -18.88 -46.43 -22.99
N GLU A 210 -17.55 -46.36 -23.20
CA GLU A 210 -16.55 -46.25 -22.13
C GLU A 210 -16.74 -44.94 -21.33
N ASN A 211 -16.94 -43.82 -22.00
CA ASN A 211 -17.17 -42.51 -21.37
C ASN A 211 -18.49 -42.49 -20.59
N LYS A 212 -19.54 -43.21 -21.02
CA LYS A 212 -20.78 -43.32 -20.28
C LYS A 212 -20.58 -44.06 -18.94
N GLU A 213 -19.80 -45.13 -18.93
CA GLU A 213 -19.44 -45.85 -17.71
C GLU A 213 -18.53 -45.01 -16.80
N ALA A 214 -17.50 -44.40 -17.36
CA ALA A 214 -16.60 -43.47 -16.64
C ALA A 214 -17.37 -42.26 -16.06
N SER A 215 -18.28 -41.67 -16.83
CA SER A 215 -19.12 -40.54 -16.36
C SER A 215 -20.02 -40.93 -15.21
N ALA A 216 -20.56 -42.17 -15.23
CA ALA A 216 -21.38 -42.67 -14.12
C ALA A 216 -20.56 -42.84 -12.84
N LEU A 217 -19.31 -43.34 -12.95
CA LEU A 217 -18.38 -43.48 -11.83
C LEU A 217 -17.98 -42.12 -11.26
N ILE A 218 -17.61 -41.18 -12.12
CA ILE A 218 -17.25 -39.81 -11.69
C ILE A 218 -18.40 -39.11 -10.99
N LYS A 219 -19.63 -39.24 -11.51
CA LYS A 219 -20.83 -38.68 -10.86
C LYS A 219 -21.16 -39.35 -9.52
N ALA A 220 -20.90 -40.65 -9.38
CA ALA A 220 -21.06 -41.35 -8.11
C ALA A 220 -20.03 -40.88 -7.06
N ASP A 221 -18.76 -40.74 -7.50
CA ASP A 221 -17.66 -40.23 -6.65
C ASP A 221 -17.90 -38.77 -6.26
N MET A 222 -18.31 -37.91 -7.20
CA MET A 222 -18.71 -36.53 -6.93
C MET A 222 -19.79 -36.46 -5.84
N LYS A 223 -20.84 -37.25 -5.93
CA LYS A 223 -21.90 -37.26 -4.90
C LYS A 223 -21.38 -37.69 -3.54
N LYS A 224 -20.49 -38.66 -3.50
CA LYS A 224 -19.89 -39.18 -2.26
C LYS A 224 -18.98 -38.13 -1.63
N THR A 225 -18.03 -37.60 -2.38
CA THR A 225 -17.08 -36.57 -1.93
C THR A 225 -17.79 -35.28 -1.54
N HIS A 226 -18.76 -34.83 -2.31
CA HIS A 226 -19.60 -33.67 -1.96
C HIS A 226 -20.32 -33.88 -0.62
N HIS A 227 -20.90 -35.09 -0.41
CA HIS A 227 -21.57 -35.41 0.85
C HIS A 227 -20.59 -35.42 2.03
N GLU A 228 -19.43 -36.06 1.89
CA GLU A 228 -18.39 -36.12 2.92
C GLU A 228 -17.85 -34.71 3.27
N LEU A 229 -17.52 -33.91 2.25
CA LEU A 229 -17.02 -32.53 2.44
C LEU A 229 -18.13 -31.64 3.04
N SER A 230 -19.39 -31.81 2.63
CA SER A 230 -20.52 -31.08 3.22
C SER A 230 -20.71 -31.39 4.71
N LEU A 231 -20.53 -32.66 5.12
CA LEU A 231 -20.54 -33.03 6.54
C LEU A 231 -19.37 -32.41 7.31
N LEU A 232 -18.16 -32.43 6.74
CA LEU A 232 -16.99 -31.81 7.32
C LEU A 232 -17.18 -30.28 7.44
N ALA A 233 -17.67 -29.62 6.40
CA ALA A 233 -17.98 -28.19 6.41
C ALA A 233 -19.03 -27.84 7.47
N LYS A 234 -20.09 -28.64 7.61
CA LYS A 234 -21.08 -28.45 8.70
C LYS A 234 -20.45 -28.59 10.08
N LYS A 235 -19.53 -29.55 10.27
CA LYS A 235 -18.80 -29.75 11.52
C LYS A 235 -17.87 -28.55 11.82
N GLU A 236 -17.10 -28.11 10.82
CA GLU A 236 -16.22 -26.93 10.94
C GLU A 236 -17.02 -25.65 11.19
N LYS A 237 -18.12 -25.42 10.49
CA LYS A 237 -19.04 -24.29 10.70
C LYS A 237 -19.60 -24.27 12.12
N LYS A 238 -19.95 -25.45 12.66
CA LYS A 238 -20.42 -25.60 14.05
C LYS A 238 -19.30 -25.31 15.05
N ALA A 239 -18.09 -25.81 14.80
CA ALA A 239 -16.90 -25.59 15.63
C ALA A 239 -16.49 -24.11 15.63
N ALA A 240 -16.36 -23.48 14.46
CA ALA A 240 -16.02 -22.07 14.32
C ALA A 240 -17.04 -21.14 15.02
N LYS A 241 -18.34 -21.46 14.89
CA LYS A 241 -19.40 -20.71 15.60
C LYS A 241 -19.36 -20.93 17.12
N ALA A 242 -19.02 -22.12 17.58
CA ALA A 242 -18.90 -22.42 19.01
C ALA A 242 -17.72 -21.68 19.62
N GLU A 243 -16.56 -21.70 18.98
CA GLU A 243 -15.34 -20.96 19.39
C GLU A 243 -15.63 -19.45 19.42
N TYR A 244 -16.20 -18.90 18.35
CA TYR A 244 -16.60 -17.49 18.32
C TYR A 244 -17.53 -17.10 19.46
N ARG A 245 -18.53 -17.96 19.78
CA ARG A 245 -19.45 -17.71 20.89
C ARG A 245 -18.77 -17.76 22.25
N LYS A 246 -17.75 -18.61 22.41
CA LYS A 246 -16.93 -18.72 23.62
C LYS A 246 -16.03 -17.50 23.80
N ASP A 247 -15.32 -17.10 22.74
CA ASP A 247 -14.31 -16.04 22.81
C ASP A 247 -14.93 -14.64 22.81
N LYS A 248 -16.03 -14.44 22.08
CA LYS A 248 -16.69 -13.12 21.93
C LYS A 248 -16.98 -12.39 23.26
N PRO A 249 -17.58 -13.03 24.28
CA PRO A 249 -17.84 -12.35 25.56
C PRO A 249 -16.56 -12.01 26.32
N ILE A 250 -15.50 -12.83 26.20
CA ILE A 250 -14.19 -12.60 26.82
C ILE A 250 -13.55 -11.38 26.20
N LEU A 251 -13.37 -11.40 24.86
CA LEU A 251 -12.77 -10.30 24.10
C LEU A 251 -13.58 -9.00 24.24
N LYS A 252 -14.93 -9.08 24.26
CA LYS A 252 -15.78 -7.93 24.53
C LYS A 252 -15.54 -7.33 25.90
N LYS A 253 -15.33 -8.17 26.91
CA LYS A 253 -15.01 -7.73 28.29
C LYS A 253 -13.62 -7.09 28.35
N GLU A 254 -12.63 -7.69 27.72
CA GLU A 254 -11.27 -7.16 27.62
C GLU A 254 -11.27 -5.78 26.93
N LEU A 255 -11.93 -5.65 25.79
CA LEU A 255 -12.08 -4.39 25.09
C LEU A 255 -12.80 -3.33 25.94
N ALA A 256 -13.84 -3.72 26.69
CA ALA A 256 -14.54 -2.80 27.58
C ALA A 256 -13.64 -2.31 28.73
N ILE A 257 -12.79 -3.19 29.27
CA ILE A 257 -11.79 -2.84 30.29
C ILE A 257 -10.74 -1.90 29.69
N SER A 258 -10.20 -2.22 28.50
CA SER A 258 -9.24 -1.38 27.81
C SER A 258 -9.80 0.01 27.50
N LYS A 259 -11.03 0.11 26.99
CA LYS A 259 -11.73 1.40 26.77
C LYS A 259 -11.90 2.21 28.06
N LYS A 260 -12.24 1.54 29.18
CA LYS A 260 -12.34 2.20 30.48
C LYS A 260 -10.98 2.70 30.97
N ASN A 261 -9.93 1.91 30.80
CA ASN A 261 -8.57 2.29 31.18
C ASN A 261 -8.04 3.42 30.30
N ALA A 262 -8.25 3.37 28.97
CA ALA A 262 -7.91 4.43 28.06
C ALA A 262 -8.57 5.76 28.44
N ASN A 263 -9.86 5.76 28.74
CA ASN A 263 -10.57 6.96 29.20
C ASN A 263 -10.00 7.50 30.52
N LYS A 264 -9.59 6.60 31.44
CA LYS A 264 -8.96 6.99 32.71
C LYS A 264 -7.59 7.62 32.47
N GLU A 265 -6.76 7.04 31.61
CA GLU A 265 -5.45 7.60 31.25
C GLU A 265 -5.58 8.95 30.54
N LEU A 266 -6.54 9.10 29.62
CA LEU A 266 -6.85 10.38 28.98
C LEU A 266 -7.31 11.45 29.98
N ALA A 267 -8.13 11.06 30.96
CA ALA A 267 -8.57 11.97 32.01
C ALA A 267 -7.39 12.44 32.88
N LYS A 268 -6.47 11.50 33.24
CA LYS A 268 -5.24 11.83 33.96
C LYS A 268 -4.35 12.77 33.15
N TYR A 269 -4.15 12.48 31.85
CA TYR A 269 -3.36 13.33 30.96
C TYR A 269 -3.94 14.75 30.86
N LYS A 270 -5.26 14.88 30.68
CA LYS A 270 -5.96 16.18 30.67
C LYS A 270 -5.78 16.93 31.97
N ALA A 271 -5.94 16.24 33.10
CA ALA A 271 -5.80 16.84 34.45
C ALA A 271 -4.34 17.31 34.67
N LEU A 272 -3.36 16.51 34.30
CA LEU A 272 -1.94 16.87 34.40
C LEU A 272 -1.63 18.13 33.58
N LYS A 273 -2.02 18.16 32.30
CA LYS A 273 -1.77 19.31 31.42
C LYS A 273 -2.50 20.56 31.88
N LYS A 274 -3.70 20.42 32.44
CA LYS A 274 -4.44 21.53 33.06
C LYS A 274 -3.70 22.07 34.28
N ALA A 275 -3.18 21.21 35.16
CA ALA A 275 -2.43 21.61 36.33
C ALA A 275 -1.13 22.33 35.97
N GLU A 276 -0.36 21.81 34.97
CA GLU A 276 0.83 22.46 34.41
C GLU A 276 0.52 23.86 33.88
N TYR A 277 -0.56 24.02 33.12
CA TYR A 277 -1.01 25.30 32.58
C TYR A 277 -1.39 26.28 33.70
N GLN A 278 -2.21 25.81 34.67
CA GLN A 278 -2.62 26.64 35.79
C GLN A 278 -1.43 27.12 36.63
N LYS A 279 -0.44 26.24 36.86
CA LYS A 279 0.79 26.62 37.56
C LYS A 279 1.55 27.70 36.80
N LYS A 280 1.80 27.50 35.49
CA LYS A 280 2.49 28.46 34.63
C LYS A 280 1.76 29.83 34.61
N LEU A 281 0.43 29.80 34.57
CA LEU A 281 -0.41 31.03 34.59
C LEU A 281 -0.32 31.76 35.96
N ALA A 282 -0.31 31.00 37.05
CA ALA A 282 -0.15 31.54 38.40
C ALA A 282 1.23 32.19 38.60
N ASP A 283 2.28 31.57 38.10
CA ASP A 283 3.65 32.12 38.15
C ASP A 283 3.73 33.43 37.34
N LEU A 284 3.21 33.47 36.10
CA LEU A 284 3.14 34.69 35.28
C LEU A 284 2.32 35.79 35.94
N ASN A 285 1.19 35.44 36.57
CA ASN A 285 0.36 36.44 37.28
C ASN A 285 1.09 37.02 38.50
N LYS A 286 1.88 36.22 39.21
CA LYS A 286 2.71 36.67 40.32
C LYS A 286 3.80 37.62 39.85
N GLU A 287 4.56 37.23 38.81
CA GLU A 287 5.58 38.09 38.21
C GLU A 287 5.02 39.42 37.72
N GLU A 288 3.86 39.41 37.06
CA GLU A 288 3.20 40.63 36.58
C GLU A 288 2.76 41.53 37.74
N LYS A 289 2.26 40.92 38.82
CA LYS A 289 1.88 41.68 40.03
C LYS A 289 3.10 42.36 40.68
N ASP A 290 4.21 41.65 40.78
CA ASP A 290 5.43 42.17 41.34
C ASP A 290 6.01 43.29 40.44
N LEU A 291 5.98 43.11 39.12
CA LEU A 291 6.35 44.14 38.15
C LEU A 291 5.46 45.41 38.30
N ASN A 292 4.13 45.21 38.33
CA ASN A 292 3.19 46.32 38.47
C ASN A 292 3.48 47.13 39.74
N LYS A 293 3.84 46.47 40.86
CA LYS A 293 4.21 47.15 42.11
C LYS A 293 5.51 47.96 41.94
N GLN A 294 6.57 47.35 41.37
CA GLN A 294 7.88 48.02 41.14
C GLN A 294 7.72 49.25 40.26
N TYR A 295 6.95 49.16 39.15
CA TYR A 295 6.73 50.31 38.26
C TYR A 295 5.84 51.36 38.91
N SER A 296 4.81 50.97 39.67
CA SER A 296 3.97 51.92 40.43
C SER A 296 4.77 52.74 41.41
N ASP A 297 5.68 52.09 42.18
CA ASP A 297 6.57 52.77 43.13
C ASP A 297 7.56 53.68 42.41
N SER A 298 8.15 53.23 41.32
CA SER A 298 9.09 54.01 40.49
C SER A 298 8.42 55.23 39.84
N LEU A 299 7.21 55.08 39.30
CA LEU A 299 6.45 56.17 38.69
C LEU A 299 5.98 57.20 39.73
N ALA A 300 5.59 56.76 40.93
CA ALA A 300 5.26 57.64 42.04
C ALA A 300 6.46 58.52 42.47
N LEU A 301 7.67 57.90 42.51
CA LEU A 301 8.92 58.64 42.81
C LEU A 301 9.25 59.66 41.71
N LEU A 302 9.22 59.26 40.43
CA LEU A 302 9.44 60.16 39.31
C LEU A 302 8.44 61.30 39.24
N LYS A 303 7.17 61.07 39.57
CA LYS A 303 6.13 62.10 39.62
C LYS A 303 6.37 63.12 40.72
N ARG A 304 6.88 62.71 41.88
CA ARG A 304 7.32 63.65 42.94
C ARG A 304 8.49 64.49 42.49
N ASN A 305 9.48 63.89 41.79
CA ASN A 305 10.64 64.59 41.32
C ASN A 305 10.34 65.66 40.26
N ILE A 306 9.25 65.53 39.47
CA ILE A 306 8.81 66.55 38.50
C ILE A 306 8.51 67.89 39.20
N SER A 307 7.92 67.86 40.43
CA SER A 307 7.57 69.06 41.18
C SER A 307 8.76 69.80 41.79
N THR A 308 9.88 69.08 42.02
CA THR A 308 11.05 69.61 42.74
C THR A 308 12.28 69.83 41.85
N ALA A 309 12.27 69.36 40.57
CA ALA A 309 13.41 69.40 39.67
C ALA A 309 13.70 70.81 39.12
N ALA A 310 14.97 71.13 39.01
CA ALA A 310 15.48 72.35 38.37
C ALA A 310 15.14 72.41 36.86
N SER A 311 15.02 71.26 36.20
CA SER A 311 14.55 71.12 34.81
C SER A 311 13.34 70.22 34.74
N LYS A 312 12.15 70.83 34.72
CA LYS A 312 10.86 70.11 34.63
C LYS A 312 10.69 69.30 33.34
N THR A 313 11.30 69.77 32.24
CA THR A 313 11.25 69.12 30.93
C THR A 313 11.99 67.76 30.91
N LEU A 314 13.17 67.70 31.50
CA LEU A 314 13.97 66.46 31.62
C LEU A 314 13.28 65.44 32.57
N ALA A 315 12.75 65.92 33.69
CA ALA A 315 12.06 65.07 34.63
C ALA A 315 10.74 64.48 34.05
N LYS A 316 10.01 65.27 33.25
CA LYS A 316 8.82 64.82 32.55
C LYS A 316 9.14 63.76 31.49
N LYS A 317 10.21 63.97 30.69
CA LYS A 317 10.68 62.99 29.71
C LYS A 317 11.02 61.66 30.38
N ALA A 318 11.75 61.66 31.48
CA ALA A 318 12.10 60.46 32.22
C ALA A 318 10.84 59.72 32.76
N TYR A 319 9.79 60.41 33.14
CA TYR A 319 8.52 59.84 33.53
C TYR A 319 7.80 59.23 32.34
N ASP A 320 7.72 59.91 31.20
CA ASP A 320 7.07 59.45 29.99
C ASP A 320 7.78 58.21 29.42
N ASP A 321 9.12 58.21 29.38
CA ASP A 321 9.95 57.06 28.95
C ASP A 321 9.68 55.84 29.86
N LYS A 322 9.54 56.04 31.18
CA LYS A 322 9.26 54.98 32.14
C LYS A 322 7.83 54.43 32.01
N CYS A 323 6.85 55.27 31.68
CA CYS A 323 5.50 54.85 31.35
C CYS A 323 5.48 53.97 30.10
N GLN A 324 6.25 54.35 29.08
CA GLN A 324 6.32 53.60 27.84
C GLN A 324 7.00 52.24 28.04
N GLU A 325 8.05 52.17 28.84
CA GLU A 325 8.70 50.93 29.25
C GLU A 325 7.70 49.99 29.98
N PHE A 326 6.90 50.56 30.90
CA PHE A 326 5.89 49.81 31.62
C PHE A 326 4.79 49.22 30.71
N GLU A 327 4.28 50.00 29.75
CA GLU A 327 3.30 49.52 28.78
C GLU A 327 3.90 48.44 27.88
N ASN A 328 5.15 48.56 27.46
CA ASN A 328 5.82 47.51 26.71
C ASN A 328 5.96 46.21 27.51
N LYS A 329 6.30 46.32 28.80
CA LYS A 329 6.40 45.15 29.70
C LYS A 329 5.05 44.49 29.94
N LYS A 330 3.96 45.24 30.10
CA LYS A 330 2.61 44.69 30.20
C LYS A 330 2.24 43.91 28.94
N LYS A 331 2.55 44.44 27.76
CA LYS A 331 2.30 43.77 26.50
C LYS A 331 3.08 42.46 26.42
N GLU A 332 4.36 42.44 26.83
CA GLU A 332 5.18 41.24 26.89
C GLU A 332 4.54 40.15 27.79
N PHE A 333 3.97 40.52 28.94
CA PHE A 333 3.26 39.55 29.80
C PHE A 333 1.94 39.06 29.19
N ALA A 334 1.19 39.92 28.51
CA ALA A 334 0.00 39.50 27.77
C ALA A 334 0.36 38.46 26.68
N ASP A 335 1.41 38.71 25.92
CA ASP A 335 1.92 37.81 24.90
C ASP A 335 2.37 36.47 25.51
N LYS A 336 3.08 36.47 26.66
CA LYS A 336 3.46 35.26 27.39
C LYS A 336 2.28 34.44 27.87
N LYS A 337 1.19 35.09 28.36
CA LYS A 337 -0.03 34.42 28.79
C LYS A 337 -0.80 33.82 27.61
N GLU A 338 -0.88 34.57 26.50
CA GLU A 338 -1.46 34.05 25.26
C GLU A 338 -0.72 32.83 24.76
N GLN A 339 0.65 32.90 24.73
CA GLN A 339 1.48 31.76 24.33
C GLN A 339 1.28 30.57 25.25
N ALA A 340 1.17 30.74 26.56
CA ALA A 340 0.89 29.66 27.49
C ALA A 340 -0.48 29.00 27.21
N GLY A 341 -1.49 29.77 26.81
CA GLY A 341 -2.81 29.29 26.39
C GLY A 341 -2.72 28.47 25.09
N ILE A 342 -1.96 28.95 24.12
CA ILE A 342 -1.70 28.24 22.86
C ILE A 342 -0.98 26.90 23.15
N ASP A 343 0.06 26.91 23.99
CA ASP A 343 0.82 25.71 24.35
C ASP A 343 -0.07 24.67 25.04
N TYR A 344 -0.98 25.10 25.88
CA TYR A 344 -1.97 24.22 26.50
C TYR A 344 -2.92 23.59 25.48
N GLN A 345 -3.44 24.37 24.52
CA GLN A 345 -4.29 23.85 23.44
C GLN A 345 -3.55 22.85 22.55
N LYS A 346 -2.26 23.09 22.26
CA LYS A 346 -1.40 22.17 21.49
C LYS A 346 -1.29 20.77 22.10
N CYS A 347 -1.51 20.63 23.41
CA CYS A 347 -1.53 19.31 24.04
C CYS A 347 -2.68 18.42 23.57
N PHE A 348 -3.76 18.99 23.06
CA PHE A 348 -5.00 18.27 22.73
C PHE A 348 -5.34 18.29 21.23
N THR A 349 -5.04 19.40 20.56
CA THR A 349 -5.38 19.62 19.16
C THR A 349 -4.25 20.32 18.43
N ILE A 350 -4.13 20.12 17.13
CA ILE A 350 -3.24 20.89 16.28
C ILE A 350 -3.91 22.24 16.00
N THR A 351 -3.28 23.33 16.40
CA THR A 351 -3.78 24.68 16.10
C THR A 351 -3.49 25.07 14.65
N LYS A 352 -4.25 26.03 14.10
CA LYS A 352 -4.00 26.56 12.74
C LYS A 352 -2.58 27.12 12.58
N LYS A 353 -2.01 27.73 13.64
CA LYS A 353 -0.64 28.26 13.65
C LYS A 353 0.38 27.11 13.56
N GLU A 354 0.20 26.09 14.39
CA GLU A 354 1.04 24.89 14.41
C GLU A 354 0.96 24.14 13.06
N ALA A 355 -0.25 23.95 12.50
CA ALA A 355 -0.42 23.34 11.20
C ALA A 355 0.28 24.12 10.08
N LYS A 356 0.26 25.46 10.13
CA LYS A 356 1.00 26.29 9.17
C LYS A 356 2.50 26.13 9.31
N GLU A 357 3.04 26.16 10.53
CA GLU A 357 4.47 25.97 10.82
C GLU A 357 4.93 24.57 10.36
N ALA A 358 4.15 23.54 10.69
CA ALA A 358 4.41 22.17 10.25
C ALA A 358 4.35 22.04 8.71
N ALA A 359 3.38 22.68 8.05
CA ALA A 359 3.27 22.70 6.60
C ALA A 359 4.49 23.35 5.94
N LEU A 360 4.97 24.48 6.47
CA LEU A 360 6.19 25.15 5.99
C LEU A 360 7.42 24.25 6.16
N ASN A 361 7.51 23.52 7.28
CA ASN A 361 8.62 22.59 7.52
C ASN A 361 8.60 21.41 6.54
N VAL A 362 7.42 20.79 6.31
CA VAL A 362 7.28 19.71 5.32
C VAL A 362 7.60 20.23 3.91
N MET A 363 7.17 21.45 3.55
CA MET A 363 7.54 22.05 2.26
C MET A 363 9.06 22.24 2.11
N LYS A 364 9.79 22.60 3.18
CA LYS A 364 11.26 22.65 3.18
C LYS A 364 11.87 21.26 3.03
N GLU A 365 11.36 20.28 3.75
CA GLU A 365 11.82 18.89 3.74
C GLU A 365 11.74 18.27 2.33
N VAL A 366 10.64 18.52 1.61
CA VAL A 366 10.48 18.06 0.21
C VAL A 366 11.21 18.95 -0.81
N GLY A 367 11.95 19.96 -0.37
CA GLY A 367 12.77 20.81 -1.23
C GLY A 367 12.00 21.87 -2.02
N ILE A 368 10.88 22.39 -1.51
CA ILE A 368 10.21 23.56 -2.09
C ILE A 368 10.97 24.83 -1.70
N PRO A 369 11.50 25.60 -2.66
CA PRO A 369 12.20 26.84 -2.38
C PRO A 369 11.23 27.93 -1.89
N GLN A 370 11.67 28.81 -0.99
CA GLN A 370 10.90 29.93 -0.46
C GLN A 370 9.48 29.53 0.01
N PRO A 371 9.35 28.58 0.93
CA PRO A 371 8.05 27.97 1.27
C PRO A 371 7.02 28.98 1.80
N GLU A 372 7.44 30.06 2.45
CA GLU A 372 6.57 31.13 2.97
C GLU A 372 5.83 31.88 1.83
N ILE A 373 6.48 32.06 0.69
CA ILE A 373 5.88 32.68 -0.51
C ILE A 373 5.01 31.63 -1.21
N ARG A 374 5.58 30.44 -1.46
CA ARG A 374 4.94 29.33 -2.17
C ARG A 374 3.70 28.80 -1.45
N PHE A 375 3.66 28.88 -0.14
CA PHE A 375 2.49 28.55 0.69
C PHE A 375 1.21 29.29 0.26
N LYS A 376 1.34 30.51 -0.23
CA LYS A 376 0.22 31.39 -0.63
C LYS A 376 -0.19 31.23 -2.09
N GLN A 377 0.56 30.46 -2.87
CA GLN A 377 0.35 30.25 -4.30
C GLN A 377 -0.64 29.13 -4.58
N TYR A 378 -1.14 29.10 -5.82
CA TYR A 378 -2.04 28.06 -6.33
C TYR A 378 -1.25 26.99 -7.10
N PRO A 379 -1.79 25.75 -7.26
CA PRO A 379 -1.10 24.66 -7.93
C PRO A 379 -0.62 24.97 -9.35
N PHE A 380 -1.36 25.77 -10.12
CA PHE A 380 -1.00 26.11 -11.49
C PHE A 380 0.24 27.01 -11.62
N GLU A 381 0.66 27.67 -10.53
CA GLU A 381 1.86 28.50 -10.47
C GLU A 381 3.15 27.69 -10.27
N PHE A 382 3.06 26.35 -10.18
CA PHE A 382 4.17 25.45 -9.93
C PHE A 382 4.50 24.59 -11.16
N SER A 383 5.79 24.26 -11.35
CA SER A 383 6.22 23.24 -12.32
C SER A 383 5.70 21.84 -11.95
N GLY A 384 5.71 20.89 -12.90
CA GLY A 384 5.32 19.51 -12.68
C GLY A 384 6.03 18.87 -11.49
N GLY A 385 7.35 18.94 -11.44
CA GLY A 385 8.15 18.41 -10.33
C GLY A 385 7.88 19.09 -8.98
N MET A 386 7.58 20.39 -8.98
CA MET A 386 7.17 21.07 -7.75
C MET A 386 5.78 20.66 -7.28
N ARG A 387 4.83 20.43 -8.19
CA ARG A 387 3.50 19.88 -7.85
C ARG A 387 3.63 18.49 -7.25
N GLN A 388 4.49 17.65 -7.82
CA GLN A 388 4.76 16.32 -7.27
C GLN A 388 5.33 16.39 -5.86
N ARG A 389 6.28 17.29 -5.59
CA ARG A 389 6.80 17.54 -4.23
C ARG A 389 5.71 17.99 -3.26
N ILE A 390 4.72 18.76 -3.73
CA ILE A 390 3.58 19.19 -2.91
C ILE A 390 2.68 17.99 -2.58
N VAL A 391 2.40 17.12 -3.55
CA VAL A 391 1.61 15.88 -3.30
C VAL A 391 2.33 14.98 -2.31
N ILE A 392 3.65 14.81 -2.45
CA ILE A 392 4.49 14.11 -1.47
C ILE A 392 4.37 14.78 -0.09
N ALA A 393 4.46 16.10 -0.02
CA ALA A 393 4.31 16.84 1.24
C ALA A 393 2.95 16.55 1.91
N ILE A 394 1.87 16.55 1.15
CA ILE A 394 0.52 16.22 1.65
C ILE A 394 0.48 14.78 2.19
N ALA A 395 0.97 13.81 1.44
CA ALA A 395 1.01 12.40 1.87
C ALA A 395 1.81 12.20 3.17
N LEU A 396 2.83 13.02 3.40
CA LEU A 396 3.70 12.95 4.58
C LEU A 396 3.21 13.71 5.81
N THR A 397 2.12 14.49 5.69
CA THR A 397 1.65 15.36 6.79
C THR A 397 1.31 14.62 8.08
N ALA A 398 0.86 13.38 7.98
CA ALA A 398 0.48 12.56 9.12
C ALA A 398 1.58 11.57 9.58
N ASN A 399 2.75 11.60 8.94
CA ASN A 399 3.87 10.71 9.22
C ASN A 399 3.48 9.21 9.12
N PRO A 400 3.06 8.73 7.93
CA PRO A 400 2.57 7.37 7.75
C PRO A 400 3.67 6.33 7.95
N GLU A 401 3.29 5.11 8.35
CA GLU A 401 4.20 3.96 8.47
C GLU A 401 4.42 3.26 7.11
N VAL A 402 3.40 3.31 6.25
CA VAL A 402 3.44 2.79 4.88
C VAL A 402 3.13 3.91 3.89
N LEU A 403 3.95 4.05 2.86
CA LEU A 403 3.72 4.97 1.76
C LEU A 403 3.50 4.18 0.47
N ILE A 404 2.36 4.36 -0.16
CA ILE A 404 2.05 3.80 -1.47
C ILE A 404 2.33 4.86 -2.52
N CYS A 405 3.21 4.55 -3.47
CA CYS A 405 3.54 5.42 -4.60
C CYS A 405 3.01 4.77 -5.89
N ASP A 406 1.89 5.27 -6.40
CA ASP A 406 1.28 4.77 -7.64
C ASP A 406 1.78 5.60 -8.82
N GLU A 407 2.80 5.11 -9.52
CA GLU A 407 3.48 5.77 -10.64
C GLU A 407 3.88 7.24 -10.38
N PRO A 408 4.60 7.54 -9.30
CA PRO A 408 4.79 8.92 -8.82
C PRO A 408 5.67 9.79 -9.72
N THR A 409 6.28 9.23 -10.75
CA THR A 409 7.21 9.91 -11.67
C THR A 409 6.71 9.95 -13.12
N THR A 410 5.51 9.44 -13.38
CA THR A 410 4.88 9.50 -14.70
C THR A 410 4.68 10.97 -15.12
N ALA A 411 4.99 11.29 -16.37
CA ALA A 411 4.95 12.64 -16.94
C ALA A 411 5.98 13.66 -16.36
N LEU A 412 7.05 13.18 -15.72
CA LEU A 412 8.19 14.00 -15.33
C LEU A 412 9.38 13.74 -16.27
N ASP A 413 10.20 14.77 -16.49
CA ASP A 413 11.48 14.58 -17.18
C ASP A 413 12.46 13.75 -16.34
N VAL A 414 13.43 13.11 -17.00
CA VAL A 414 14.36 12.15 -16.37
C VAL A 414 15.13 12.77 -15.20
N THR A 415 15.50 14.06 -15.30
CA THR A 415 16.25 14.75 -14.24
C THR A 415 15.39 14.96 -13.00
N ILE A 416 14.15 15.41 -13.17
CA ILE A 416 13.19 15.60 -12.08
C ILE A 416 12.78 14.26 -11.49
N GLN A 417 12.58 13.23 -12.35
CA GLN A 417 12.32 11.86 -11.91
C GLN A 417 13.39 11.38 -10.93
N ALA A 418 14.68 11.49 -11.29
CA ALA A 418 15.79 11.10 -10.41
C ALA A 418 15.75 11.83 -9.07
N GLN A 419 15.48 13.15 -9.08
CA GLN A 419 15.37 13.94 -7.85
C GLN A 419 14.19 13.53 -6.96
N ILE A 420 13.06 13.14 -7.54
CA ILE A 420 11.89 12.67 -6.79
C ILE A 420 12.17 11.30 -6.16
N LEU A 421 12.84 10.40 -6.89
CA LEU A 421 13.22 9.09 -6.36
C LEU A 421 14.23 9.21 -5.20
N GLU A 422 15.23 10.07 -5.36
CA GLU A 422 16.18 10.36 -4.27
C GLU A 422 15.49 10.95 -3.05
N LEU A 423 14.54 11.88 -3.25
CA LEU A 423 13.72 12.45 -2.18
C LEU A 423 12.93 11.36 -1.45
N ILE A 424 12.23 10.48 -2.15
CA ILE A 424 11.44 9.39 -1.55
C ILE A 424 12.35 8.44 -0.76
N ASN A 425 13.52 8.06 -1.30
CA ASN A 425 14.50 7.22 -0.61
C ASN A 425 15.07 7.89 0.65
N LYS A 426 15.35 9.19 0.59
CA LYS A 426 15.76 9.97 1.76
C LYS A 426 14.70 9.95 2.85
N LEU A 427 13.45 10.25 2.49
CA LEU A 427 12.30 10.28 3.41
C LEU A 427 12.00 8.90 4.00
N LYS A 428 12.13 7.81 3.21
CA LYS A 428 12.04 6.43 3.70
C LYS A 428 12.99 6.20 4.87
N ARG A 429 14.27 6.57 4.70
CA ARG A 429 15.31 6.38 5.73
C ARG A 429 15.09 7.27 6.95
N GLU A 430 14.81 8.57 6.74
CA GLU A 430 14.64 9.53 7.83
C GLU A 430 13.41 9.26 8.69
N ARG A 431 12.33 8.75 8.08
CA ARG A 431 11.05 8.49 8.76
C ARG A 431 10.79 7.01 9.06
N ASN A 432 11.73 6.12 8.70
CA ASN A 432 11.63 4.67 8.86
C ASN A 432 10.32 4.10 8.29
N MET A 433 9.96 4.53 7.06
CA MET A 433 8.74 4.10 6.37
C MET A 433 8.98 2.85 5.54
N SER A 434 7.91 2.07 5.34
CA SER A 434 7.85 1.00 4.33
C SER A 434 7.15 1.52 3.08
N ILE A 435 7.59 1.10 1.90
CA ILE A 435 7.08 1.64 0.63
C ILE A 435 6.55 0.53 -0.27
N ILE A 436 5.35 0.71 -0.82
CA ILE A 436 4.87 0.00 -2.01
C ILE A 436 5.03 0.96 -3.18
N PHE A 437 5.93 0.63 -4.10
CA PHE A 437 6.24 1.47 -5.24
C PHE A 437 5.76 0.82 -6.54
N ILE A 438 4.78 1.42 -7.19
CA ILE A 438 4.20 0.92 -8.44
C ILE A 438 4.79 1.71 -9.60
N THR A 439 5.30 1.00 -10.59
CA THR A 439 5.81 1.59 -11.83
C THR A 439 5.80 0.58 -12.97
N HIS A 440 5.91 1.06 -14.20
CA HIS A 440 6.20 0.24 -15.38
C HIS A 440 7.66 0.40 -15.85
N ASP A 441 8.44 1.27 -15.20
CA ASP A 441 9.83 1.56 -15.55
C ASP A 441 10.80 0.76 -14.67
N LEU A 442 11.44 -0.25 -15.25
CA LEU A 442 12.42 -1.08 -14.56
C LEU A 442 13.71 -0.33 -14.19
N GLY A 443 14.06 0.76 -14.89
CA GLY A 443 15.17 1.62 -14.51
C GLY A 443 14.93 2.30 -13.14
N VAL A 444 13.69 2.68 -12.88
CA VAL A 444 13.26 3.19 -11.56
C VAL A 444 13.38 2.12 -10.49
N VAL A 445 12.93 0.89 -10.82
CA VAL A 445 12.94 -0.25 -9.89
C VAL A 445 14.34 -0.57 -9.41
N ALA A 446 15.33 -0.55 -10.31
CA ALA A 446 16.73 -0.81 -9.96
C ALA A 446 17.29 0.14 -8.89
N ASN A 447 16.76 1.38 -8.83
CA ASN A 447 17.20 2.39 -7.86
C ASN A 447 16.42 2.40 -6.55
N MET A 448 15.23 1.79 -6.53
CA MET A 448 14.28 1.92 -5.40
C MET A 448 14.03 0.63 -4.64
N ALA A 449 14.08 -0.52 -5.34
CA ALA A 449 13.55 -1.77 -4.83
C ALA A 449 14.51 -2.49 -3.89
N ASP A 450 13.99 -2.96 -2.75
CA ASP A 450 14.58 -4.06 -1.99
C ASP A 450 14.09 -5.40 -2.56
N ARG A 451 12.78 -5.50 -2.87
CA ARG A 451 12.14 -6.62 -3.57
C ARG A 451 11.26 -6.15 -4.70
N VAL A 452 11.07 -7.03 -5.66
CA VAL A 452 10.26 -6.78 -6.86
C VAL A 452 9.21 -7.87 -7.02
N ALA A 453 7.97 -7.47 -7.27
CA ALA A 453 6.88 -8.34 -7.69
C ALA A 453 6.48 -7.96 -9.13
N VAL A 454 6.71 -8.87 -10.06
CA VAL A 454 6.35 -8.69 -11.46
C VAL A 454 4.90 -9.13 -11.66
N MET A 455 4.06 -8.23 -12.16
CA MET A 455 2.62 -8.43 -12.28
C MET A 455 2.16 -8.39 -13.74
N TYR A 456 1.44 -9.43 -14.17
CA TYR A 456 0.87 -9.54 -15.51
C TYR A 456 -0.57 -10.04 -15.45
N ALA A 457 -1.47 -9.40 -16.20
CA ALA A 457 -2.87 -9.81 -16.36
C ALA A 457 -3.58 -10.17 -15.04
N GLY A 458 -3.41 -9.35 -13.99
CA GLY A 458 -4.03 -9.51 -12.68
C GLY A 458 -3.35 -10.49 -11.74
N LYS A 459 -2.17 -11.03 -12.07
CA LYS A 459 -1.41 -11.98 -11.24
C LYS A 459 0.03 -11.53 -11.04
N ILE A 460 0.63 -11.90 -9.91
CA ILE A 460 2.08 -11.86 -9.76
C ILE A 460 2.63 -13.10 -10.45
N VAL A 461 3.56 -12.91 -11.38
CA VAL A 461 4.18 -14.00 -12.17
C VAL A 461 5.59 -14.32 -11.71
N GLU A 462 6.28 -13.36 -11.10
CA GLU A 462 7.60 -13.56 -10.50
C GLU A 462 7.79 -12.61 -9.33
N VAL A 463 8.44 -13.07 -8.25
CA VAL A 463 8.78 -12.26 -7.07
C VAL A 463 10.14 -12.66 -6.54
N GLY A 464 10.95 -11.68 -6.20
CA GLY A 464 12.29 -11.90 -5.65
C GLY A 464 12.91 -10.61 -5.13
N THR A 465 14.13 -10.69 -4.61
CA THR A 465 14.94 -9.51 -4.34
C THR A 465 15.25 -8.78 -5.65
N ALA A 466 15.58 -7.49 -5.59
CA ALA A 466 15.97 -6.75 -6.78
C ALA A 466 17.11 -7.47 -7.54
N ASN A 467 18.11 -7.98 -6.83
CA ASN A 467 19.22 -8.71 -7.43
C ASN A 467 18.74 -9.97 -8.17
N GLU A 468 17.85 -10.77 -7.57
CA GLU A 468 17.34 -12.00 -8.21
C GLU A 468 16.57 -11.67 -9.49
N ILE A 469 15.70 -10.66 -9.46
CA ILE A 469 14.90 -10.27 -10.64
C ILE A 469 15.76 -9.66 -11.76
N PHE A 470 16.80 -8.89 -11.44
CA PHE A 470 17.65 -8.26 -12.45
C PHE A 470 18.77 -9.18 -12.97
N TYR A 471 19.31 -10.06 -12.13
CA TYR A 471 20.46 -10.89 -12.50
C TYR A 471 20.13 -12.37 -12.71
N ASP A 472 19.01 -12.87 -12.17
CA ASP A 472 18.55 -14.25 -12.38
C ASP A 472 17.04 -14.35 -12.65
N PRO A 473 16.47 -13.54 -13.59
CA PRO A 473 15.05 -13.61 -13.93
C PRO A 473 14.69 -14.99 -14.47
N ARG A 474 13.52 -15.50 -14.11
CA ARG A 474 13.07 -16.86 -14.47
C ARG A 474 11.81 -16.89 -15.32
N HIS A 475 10.94 -15.89 -15.20
CA HIS A 475 9.71 -15.84 -15.99
C HIS A 475 9.93 -15.20 -17.36
N PRO A 476 9.41 -15.78 -18.47
CA PRO A 476 9.55 -15.22 -19.81
C PRO A 476 9.04 -13.78 -19.97
N TYR A 477 8.01 -13.39 -19.23
CA TYR A 477 7.54 -12.01 -19.22
C TYR A 477 8.58 -11.05 -18.59
N THR A 478 9.25 -11.47 -17.53
CA THR A 478 10.35 -10.68 -16.93
C THR A 478 11.51 -10.54 -17.91
N TRP A 479 11.84 -11.61 -18.66
CA TRP A 479 12.84 -11.52 -19.72
C TRP A 479 12.44 -10.50 -20.79
N ALA A 480 11.17 -10.52 -21.21
CA ALA A 480 10.69 -9.60 -22.22
C ALA A 480 10.70 -8.13 -21.72
N LEU A 481 10.33 -7.90 -20.46
CA LEU A 481 10.43 -6.57 -19.83
C LEU A 481 11.88 -6.09 -19.77
N LEU A 482 12.82 -6.94 -19.34
CA LEU A 482 14.25 -6.61 -19.28
C LEU A 482 14.84 -6.39 -20.68
N SER A 483 14.37 -7.11 -21.70
CA SER A 483 14.81 -6.92 -23.09
C SER A 483 14.35 -5.60 -23.68
N SER A 484 13.26 -5.04 -23.19
CA SER A 484 12.68 -3.78 -23.70
C SER A 484 13.29 -2.51 -23.08
N ILE A 485 14.17 -2.62 -22.08
CA ILE A 485 14.85 -1.45 -21.49
C ILE A 485 15.86 -0.89 -22.51
N PRO A 486 15.87 0.42 -22.80
CA PRO A 486 16.93 1.02 -23.60
C PRO A 486 18.29 0.92 -22.87
N ASP A 487 19.31 0.43 -23.57
CA ASP A 487 20.70 0.47 -23.09
C ASP A 487 21.50 1.42 -23.98
N ILE A 488 22.16 2.40 -23.37
CA ILE A 488 22.92 3.44 -24.08
C ILE A 488 24.12 2.84 -24.82
N ASP A 489 24.66 1.73 -24.32
CA ASP A 489 25.86 1.08 -24.86
C ASP A 489 25.54 -0.02 -25.88
N SER A 490 24.26 -0.39 -26.06
CA SER A 490 23.86 -1.43 -27.00
C SER A 490 23.42 -0.84 -28.34
N HIS A 491 24.04 -1.27 -29.43
CA HIS A 491 23.57 -1.03 -30.80
C HIS A 491 22.47 -2.01 -31.24
N GLU A 492 21.99 -2.87 -30.33
CA GLU A 492 20.99 -3.88 -30.64
C GLU A 492 19.58 -3.27 -30.69
N LYS A 493 18.79 -3.76 -31.63
CA LYS A 493 17.39 -3.34 -31.78
C LYS A 493 16.57 -3.83 -30.58
N LEU A 494 15.86 -2.93 -29.89
CA LEU A 494 14.99 -3.28 -28.78
C LEU A 494 13.96 -4.33 -29.23
N GLU A 495 13.81 -5.41 -28.47
CA GLU A 495 12.75 -6.38 -28.69
C GLU A 495 11.46 -5.91 -28.02
N ALA A 496 10.46 -5.58 -28.83
CA ALA A 496 9.12 -5.28 -28.32
C ALA A 496 8.41 -6.58 -27.91
N ILE A 497 7.63 -6.53 -26.85
CA ILE A 497 6.76 -7.64 -26.45
C ILE A 497 5.64 -7.76 -27.49
N PRO A 498 5.48 -8.91 -28.20
CA PRO A 498 4.52 -9.04 -29.27
C PRO A 498 3.07 -9.02 -28.75
N GLY A 499 2.13 -8.51 -29.56
CA GLY A 499 0.70 -8.53 -29.27
C GLY A 499 0.28 -7.60 -28.13
N THR A 500 -0.94 -7.76 -27.66
CA THR A 500 -1.56 -7.00 -26.55
C THR A 500 -1.85 -7.92 -25.37
N PRO A 501 -1.89 -7.41 -24.13
CA PRO A 501 -2.36 -8.17 -22.98
C PRO A 501 -3.78 -8.73 -23.22
N PRO A 502 -4.11 -9.89 -22.63
CA PRO A 502 -5.42 -10.49 -22.81
C PRO A 502 -6.52 -9.62 -22.20
N TYR A 503 -7.69 -9.63 -22.82
CA TYR A 503 -8.87 -8.97 -22.27
C TYR A 503 -9.44 -9.79 -21.12
N LEU A 504 -9.46 -9.20 -19.92
CA LEU A 504 -9.75 -9.90 -18.66
C LEU A 504 -11.26 -10.08 -18.37
N LEU A 505 -12.14 -9.83 -19.34
CA LEU A 505 -13.53 -10.27 -19.28
C LEU A 505 -13.62 -11.80 -19.34
N ASN A 506 -12.80 -12.41 -20.21
CA ASN A 506 -12.67 -13.85 -20.36
C ASN A 506 -11.17 -14.22 -20.24
N PRO A 507 -10.61 -14.26 -19.03
CA PRO A 507 -9.20 -14.56 -18.86
C PRO A 507 -8.87 -15.95 -19.40
N PRO A 508 -7.66 -16.15 -19.97
CA PRO A 508 -7.23 -17.45 -20.42
C PRO A 508 -7.23 -18.47 -19.28
N LYS A 509 -7.53 -19.74 -19.59
CA LYS A 509 -7.50 -20.83 -18.60
C LYS A 509 -6.08 -21.17 -18.15
N GLY A 510 -5.11 -21.05 -19.07
CA GLY A 510 -3.68 -21.29 -18.80
C GLY A 510 -2.94 -20.01 -18.44
N ASP A 511 -1.63 -20.03 -18.65
CA ASP A 511 -0.79 -18.85 -18.47
C ASP A 511 -1.27 -17.70 -19.34
N ALA A 512 -1.59 -16.58 -18.70
CA ALA A 512 -2.07 -15.39 -19.40
C ALA A 512 -1.02 -14.82 -20.40
N PHE A 513 0.27 -15.11 -20.19
CA PHE A 513 1.34 -14.69 -21.08
C PHE A 513 1.58 -15.67 -22.25
N ALA A 514 1.02 -16.87 -22.23
CA ALA A 514 1.29 -17.93 -23.22
C ALA A 514 1.22 -17.47 -24.68
N ALA A 515 0.18 -16.72 -25.05
CA ALA A 515 -0.01 -16.22 -26.43
C ALA A 515 1.08 -15.23 -26.89
N ARG A 516 1.82 -14.61 -25.97
CA ARG A 516 2.90 -13.64 -26.21
C ARG A 516 4.28 -14.21 -25.89
N ASN A 517 4.31 -15.42 -25.35
CA ASN A 517 5.52 -16.09 -24.89
C ASN A 517 6.14 -16.91 -26.02
N LYS A 518 7.32 -16.51 -26.51
CA LYS A 518 8.08 -17.26 -27.53
C LYS A 518 8.50 -18.67 -27.07
N TYR A 519 8.50 -18.91 -25.76
CA TYR A 519 8.93 -20.16 -25.11
C TYR A 519 7.75 -20.97 -24.56
N ALA A 520 6.51 -20.61 -24.94
CA ALA A 520 5.30 -21.26 -24.43
C ALA A 520 5.29 -22.75 -24.76
N LEU A 521 4.97 -23.55 -23.75
CA LEU A 521 4.74 -24.98 -23.87
C LEU A 521 3.24 -25.23 -24.13
N ALA A 522 2.88 -26.38 -24.64
CA ALA A 522 1.48 -26.73 -24.87
C ALA A 522 0.62 -26.70 -23.59
N VAL A 523 1.23 -26.92 -22.42
CA VAL A 523 0.58 -26.84 -21.12
C VAL A 523 0.25 -25.40 -20.74
N ASP A 524 1.06 -24.41 -21.12
CA ASP A 524 0.80 -23.00 -20.83
C ASP A 524 -0.56 -22.51 -21.37
N PHE A 525 -1.06 -23.12 -22.45
CA PHE A 525 -2.38 -22.77 -23.00
C PHE A 525 -3.55 -23.47 -22.29
N LYS A 526 -3.30 -24.46 -21.44
CA LYS A 526 -4.31 -25.31 -20.82
C LYS A 526 -4.44 -25.10 -19.33
N GLU A 527 -3.32 -24.93 -18.64
CA GLU A 527 -3.22 -24.88 -17.18
C GLU A 527 -2.34 -23.72 -16.73
N GLU A 528 -2.76 -23.06 -15.66
CA GLU A 528 -1.96 -22.01 -15.04
C GLU A 528 -0.73 -22.61 -14.35
N PRO A 529 0.48 -22.03 -14.54
CA PRO A 529 1.66 -22.52 -13.87
C PRO A 529 1.60 -22.22 -12.36
N PRO A 530 1.97 -23.19 -11.51
CA PRO A 530 2.14 -22.93 -10.09
C PRO A 530 3.38 -22.09 -9.83
N PHE A 531 3.50 -21.49 -8.63
CA PHE A 531 4.74 -20.87 -8.19
C PHE A 531 5.80 -21.92 -7.89
N PHE A 532 6.90 -21.89 -8.64
CA PHE A 532 8.09 -22.68 -8.35
C PHE A 532 9.05 -21.88 -7.47
N LYS A 533 9.53 -22.50 -6.39
CA LYS A 533 10.52 -21.92 -5.52
C LYS A 533 11.91 -22.07 -6.14
N ILE A 534 12.64 -20.96 -6.34
CA ILE A 534 14.00 -20.93 -6.84
C ILE A 534 14.99 -20.76 -5.68
N THR A 535 14.75 -19.73 -4.85
CA THR A 535 15.45 -19.49 -3.58
C THR A 535 14.45 -19.27 -2.46
N ASP A 536 14.88 -18.94 -1.25
CA ASP A 536 13.98 -18.62 -0.15
C ASP A 536 13.19 -17.31 -0.39
N THR A 537 13.67 -16.46 -1.26
CA THR A 537 13.07 -15.17 -1.61
C THR A 537 12.57 -15.08 -3.04
N HIS A 538 12.97 -16.00 -3.92
CA HIS A 538 12.68 -15.97 -5.35
C HIS A 538 11.72 -17.08 -5.76
N TYR A 539 10.60 -16.69 -6.37
CA TYR A 539 9.54 -17.56 -6.87
C TYR A 539 9.08 -17.08 -8.25
N ALA A 540 8.80 -18.02 -9.16
CA ALA A 540 8.27 -17.70 -10.47
C ALA A 540 7.18 -18.70 -10.88
N ALA A 541 6.12 -18.19 -11.52
CA ALA A 541 5.00 -18.98 -12.02
C ALA A 541 5.18 -19.26 -13.52
N THR A 542 5.99 -20.25 -13.86
CA THR A 542 6.23 -20.67 -15.26
C THR A 542 6.48 -22.16 -15.34
N TRP A 543 5.85 -22.85 -16.30
CA TRP A 543 6.06 -24.26 -16.57
C TRP A 543 7.49 -24.59 -17.06
N LEU A 544 8.28 -23.59 -17.48
CA LEU A 544 9.69 -23.78 -17.83
C LEU A 544 10.56 -24.22 -16.65
N LEU A 545 10.09 -24.08 -15.43
CA LEU A 545 10.76 -24.54 -14.20
C LEU A 545 10.34 -25.94 -13.76
N ASP A 546 9.35 -26.56 -14.42
CA ASP A 546 8.97 -27.96 -14.17
C ASP A 546 10.11 -28.88 -14.61
N GLY A 547 10.45 -29.89 -13.81
CA GLY A 547 11.56 -30.81 -14.10
C GLY A 547 11.40 -31.60 -15.39
N ARG A 548 10.21 -31.63 -16.01
CA ARG A 548 9.90 -32.26 -17.31
C ARG A 548 10.03 -31.29 -18.48
N ALA A 549 10.15 -29.99 -18.21
CA ALA A 549 10.24 -28.98 -19.26
C ALA A 549 11.60 -29.07 -20.01
N PRO A 550 11.64 -28.74 -21.33
CA PRO A 550 12.90 -28.65 -22.05
C PRO A 550 13.76 -27.53 -21.44
N LYS A 551 15.07 -27.76 -21.38
CA LYS A 551 16.01 -26.71 -20.94
C LYS A 551 15.92 -25.52 -21.88
N THR A 552 15.49 -24.41 -21.38
CA THR A 552 15.31 -23.16 -22.12
C THR A 552 16.31 -22.13 -21.61
N GLU A 553 17.07 -21.54 -22.53
CA GLU A 553 18.03 -20.49 -22.20
C GLU A 553 17.34 -19.13 -22.24
N LYS A 554 17.79 -18.24 -21.35
CA LYS A 554 17.35 -16.82 -21.33
C LYS A 554 17.67 -16.17 -22.69
N PRO A 555 16.88 -15.18 -23.16
CA PRO A 555 17.20 -14.42 -24.36
C PRO A 555 18.63 -13.89 -24.32
N ARG A 556 19.34 -13.98 -25.48
CA ARG A 556 20.74 -13.55 -25.58
C ARG A 556 20.95 -12.11 -25.07
N ILE A 557 20.03 -11.20 -25.39
CA ILE A 557 20.08 -9.80 -24.94
C ILE A 557 20.02 -9.69 -23.42
N VAL A 558 19.21 -10.49 -22.73
CA VAL A 558 19.12 -10.52 -21.27
C VAL A 558 20.43 -11.04 -20.68
N SER A 559 20.93 -12.16 -21.20
CA SER A 559 22.19 -12.76 -20.73
C SER A 559 23.40 -11.83 -20.92
N GLN A 560 23.46 -11.11 -22.05
CA GLN A 560 24.51 -10.13 -22.31
C GLN A 560 24.45 -8.94 -21.35
N ARG A 561 23.24 -8.42 -21.07
CA ARG A 561 23.04 -7.31 -20.13
C ARG A 561 23.40 -7.70 -18.71
N ILE A 562 22.99 -8.88 -18.27
CA ILE A 562 23.36 -9.42 -16.97
C ILE A 562 24.89 -9.48 -16.86
N LYS A 563 25.56 -10.07 -17.86
CA LYS A 563 27.02 -10.15 -17.89
C LYS A 563 27.70 -8.78 -17.84
N ALA A 564 27.27 -7.84 -18.67
CA ALA A 564 27.80 -6.48 -18.68
C ALA A 564 27.59 -5.75 -17.34
N SER A 565 26.44 -5.95 -16.70
CA SER A 565 26.15 -5.35 -15.38
C SER A 565 27.02 -5.96 -14.28
N LEU A 566 27.24 -7.29 -14.30
CA LEU A 566 28.13 -7.97 -13.35
C LEU A 566 29.59 -7.52 -13.53
N GLU A 567 30.07 -7.39 -14.77
CA GLU A 567 31.41 -6.88 -15.08
C GLU A 567 31.60 -5.44 -14.57
N ARG A 568 30.61 -4.55 -14.77
CA ARG A 568 30.63 -3.17 -14.23
C ARG A 568 30.64 -3.13 -12.70
N ALA A 569 29.96 -4.07 -12.04
CA ALA A 569 29.93 -4.21 -10.59
C ALA A 569 31.21 -4.87 -10.02
N GLY A 570 32.14 -5.32 -10.87
CA GLY A 570 33.37 -6.02 -10.48
C GLY A 570 33.12 -7.42 -9.91
N ILE A 571 31.97 -8.03 -10.21
CA ILE A 571 31.54 -9.35 -9.74
C ILE A 571 31.95 -10.37 -10.80
N LYS A 572 32.82 -11.31 -10.45
CA LYS A 572 33.36 -12.30 -11.40
C LYS A 572 32.49 -13.54 -11.59
N ASN A 573 31.68 -13.91 -10.62
CA ASN A 573 30.80 -15.07 -10.65
C ASN A 573 29.43 -14.75 -10.03
N GLU A 574 28.36 -15.40 -10.53
CA GLU A 574 26.99 -15.29 -9.99
C GLU A 574 26.90 -15.65 -8.49
N SER A 575 27.78 -16.53 -8.00
CA SER A 575 27.87 -16.89 -6.58
C SER A 575 28.37 -15.75 -5.67
N GLU A 576 28.96 -14.69 -6.21
CA GLU A 576 29.39 -13.50 -5.43
C GLU A 576 28.26 -12.49 -5.22
N LEU A 577 27.12 -12.67 -5.89
CA LEU A 577 25.92 -11.86 -5.66
C LEU A 577 25.27 -12.11 -4.29
N GLU A 578 25.53 -13.28 -3.70
CA GLU A 578 24.98 -13.68 -2.40
C GLU A 578 25.64 -12.96 -1.19
N GLY A 579 26.71 -12.21 -1.40
CA GLY A 579 27.52 -11.58 -0.34
C GLY A 579 27.52 -10.04 -0.31
N LYS A 580 26.84 -9.39 -1.22
CA LYS A 580 26.67 -7.92 -1.24
C LYS A 580 25.20 -7.56 -1.25
#